data_4c69a0a8acd8d47ba609cd9da9eb59a7
#
_entry.id   4c69a0a8acd8d47ba609cd9da9eb59a7
#
_cell.length_a   1.000
_cell.length_b   1.000
_cell.length_c   1.000
_cell.angle_alpha   90.00
_cell.angle_beta   90.00
_cell.angle_gamma   90.00
#
_symmetry.space_group_name_H-M   'P 1'
#
loop_
_entity.id
_entity.type
_entity.pdbx_description
1 polymer ?
#
loop_
_entity_poly.entity_id
_entity_poly.type
_entity_poly.pdbx_seq_one_letter_code
_entity_poly.pdbx_strand_id
1 'polypeptide(L)'
;MSTQEIRNDIQGLRSIAVLSVIIFHLNKHWLPGGFVGVDMFFVISGFLITGIILTRKRENNFSLSSFYTSRIKRIVPAYLAMIIVVTLFAAVLFVPKDFDVFGQSVKSALYFNSNTFFARQHDYFGPASHELPLLHTWSLGIEMQFYLLLPALLLFTPRRWLAPSLLMLTAALLAWSEFCLHGENQQRVYFSLLARVPEFLFGSLAALIPRTQVSIRTNNLIAIAGALLIAGSFTFITEGHTFPGLMAIPVCLGTALLLMNRCSPINRILSLRPFVLIGTLSYSLYLWHWPILAGIRYLSSTYELPPLAAVTFIALTGMLGYVSYRWVESPFRRRMSASASYMRLVGILGVTLLTLLAATILSRKLMGPIPDALTRYGIDAELCHSHMIGDCIRGDHTAQRTLLILGDSHAAQLNYFADMVGNAIHTRFRVISSSNCVVIPNFDVDRIAEWGRADCRAQIEEAKKYTATADAIILAGMWQFHTSSTEFLTQLERFLSDASARKQRVLVLAQVPMLATNPLRIQRANHMGLHMTVSMHPEWASANEKIKAIVARHDNATFLDLSGTPVFAHVPMFNGTLIYSDSSHLNEVGSKAYGEVAIP
;
A
#
# COMPACT_ATOMS: atom_id res chain seq x y z
N MET A 1 -33.51 -18.51 29.02
CA MET A 1 -32.57 -17.78 28.14
C MET A 1 -31.81 -16.81 29.03
N SER A 2 -30.61 -17.14 29.48
CA SER A 2 -29.79 -16.22 30.25
C SER A 2 -29.46 -15.02 29.35
N THR A 3 -29.88 -13.83 29.72
CA THR A 3 -29.40 -12.59 29.18
C THR A 3 -27.89 -12.54 29.38
N GLN A 4 -27.10 -12.90 28.37
CA GLN A 4 -25.67 -12.62 28.41
C GLN A 4 -25.54 -11.11 28.59
N GLU A 5 -25.10 -10.69 29.77
CA GLU A 5 -24.76 -9.29 30.05
C GLU A 5 -23.85 -8.79 28.93
N ILE A 6 -24.32 -7.78 28.22
CA ILE A 6 -23.53 -7.14 27.15
C ILE A 6 -22.31 -6.50 27.82
N ARG A 7 -21.13 -6.99 27.53
CA ARG A 7 -19.87 -6.44 28.00
C ARG A 7 -19.59 -5.10 27.35
N ASN A 8 -20.06 -4.02 27.98
CA ASN A 8 -19.89 -2.65 27.50
C ASN A 8 -18.42 -2.21 27.45
N ASP A 9 -17.59 -2.70 28.36
CA ASP A 9 -16.15 -2.48 28.38
C ASP A 9 -15.43 -3.01 27.11
N ILE A 10 -15.91 -4.14 26.55
CA ILE A 10 -15.39 -4.63 25.24
C ILE A 10 -15.75 -3.67 24.12
N GLN A 11 -16.95 -3.07 24.14
CA GLN A 11 -17.27 -2.03 23.16
C GLN A 11 -16.35 -0.81 23.33
N GLY A 12 -16.09 -0.41 24.59
CA GLY A 12 -15.11 0.66 24.86
C GLY A 12 -13.71 0.33 24.37
N LEU A 13 -13.25 -0.90 24.53
CA LEU A 13 -11.95 -1.32 24.02
C LEU A 13 -11.90 -1.28 22.48
N ARG A 14 -12.99 -1.67 21.81
CA ARG A 14 -13.13 -1.52 20.35
C ARG A 14 -13.15 -0.07 19.91
N SER A 15 -13.67 0.85 20.74
CA SER A 15 -13.60 2.29 20.41
C SER A 15 -12.18 2.81 20.43
N ILE A 16 -11.37 2.43 21.42
CA ILE A 16 -9.96 2.77 21.47
C ILE A 16 -9.23 2.24 20.23
N ALA A 17 -9.47 0.98 19.86
CA ALA A 17 -8.87 0.35 18.71
C ALA A 17 -9.20 1.06 17.38
N VAL A 18 -10.47 1.40 17.13
CA VAL A 18 -10.85 2.07 15.87
C VAL A 18 -10.34 3.51 15.83
N LEU A 19 -10.41 4.24 16.95
CA LEU A 19 -9.93 5.62 17.00
C LEU A 19 -8.43 5.71 16.82
N SER A 20 -7.64 4.80 17.41
CA SER A 20 -6.20 4.78 17.22
C SER A 20 -5.82 4.59 15.76
N VAL A 21 -6.50 3.68 15.04
CA VAL A 21 -6.30 3.45 13.60
C VAL A 21 -6.68 4.68 12.79
N ILE A 22 -7.83 5.31 13.07
CA ILE A 22 -8.29 6.51 12.33
C ILE A 22 -7.33 7.69 12.56
N ILE A 23 -6.88 7.92 13.79
CA ILE A 23 -5.94 9.00 14.13
C ILE A 23 -4.60 8.77 13.43
N PHE A 24 -4.06 7.55 13.49
CA PHE A 24 -2.82 7.19 12.82
C PHE A 24 -2.88 7.44 11.31
N HIS A 25 -3.94 6.98 10.65
CA HIS A 25 -4.09 7.15 9.22
C HIS A 25 -4.31 8.60 8.81
N LEU A 26 -4.95 9.41 9.66
CA LEU A 26 -5.12 10.85 9.42
C LEU A 26 -3.79 11.58 9.53
N ASN A 27 -3.04 11.34 10.61
CA ASN A 27 -1.70 11.89 10.82
C ASN A 27 -0.90 10.96 11.75
N LYS A 28 0.09 10.28 11.18
CA LYS A 28 0.93 9.33 11.92
C LYS A 28 1.78 9.96 13.02
N HIS A 29 2.04 11.27 12.97
CA HIS A 29 2.80 11.96 14.00
C HIS A 29 1.98 12.15 15.29
N TRP A 30 0.64 12.19 15.23
CA TRP A 30 -0.20 12.33 16.41
C TRP A 30 -0.24 11.07 17.26
N LEU A 31 -0.20 9.89 16.63
CA LEU A 31 -0.23 8.60 17.32
C LEU A 31 0.58 7.57 16.53
N PRO A 32 1.93 7.59 16.65
CA PRO A 32 2.81 6.80 15.78
C PRO A 32 2.51 5.31 15.74
N GLY A 33 2.12 4.71 16.88
CA GLY A 33 1.72 3.32 17.00
C GLY A 33 0.22 3.07 16.83
N GLY A 34 -0.58 4.04 16.37
CA GLY A 34 -2.03 3.87 16.28
C GLY A 34 -2.49 2.73 15.36
N PHE A 35 -1.67 2.30 14.42
CA PHE A 35 -1.95 1.17 13.54
C PHE A 35 -2.09 -0.17 14.29
N VAL A 36 -1.44 -0.33 15.46
CA VAL A 36 -1.58 -1.54 16.29
C VAL A 36 -2.99 -1.70 16.89
N GLY A 37 -3.89 -0.73 16.69
CA GLY A 37 -5.31 -0.90 16.97
C GLY A 37 -5.96 -2.05 16.20
N VAL A 38 -5.40 -2.42 15.03
CA VAL A 38 -5.82 -3.63 14.29
C VAL A 38 -5.52 -4.89 15.09
N ASP A 39 -4.37 -4.96 15.75
CA ASP A 39 -3.95 -6.08 16.59
C ASP A 39 -4.89 -6.22 17.80
N MET A 40 -5.33 -5.09 18.39
CA MET A 40 -6.36 -5.11 19.43
C MET A 40 -7.66 -5.74 18.91
N PHE A 41 -8.09 -5.44 17.67
CA PHE A 41 -9.27 -6.09 17.07
C PHE A 41 -9.07 -7.60 16.93
N PHE A 42 -7.89 -8.05 16.51
CA PHE A 42 -7.59 -9.48 16.39
C PHE A 42 -7.65 -10.19 17.75
N VAL A 43 -7.06 -9.60 18.79
CA VAL A 43 -7.16 -10.15 20.17
C VAL A 43 -8.62 -10.19 20.64
N ILE A 44 -9.40 -9.11 20.44
CA ILE A 44 -10.83 -9.07 20.81
C ILE A 44 -11.61 -10.14 20.05
N SER A 45 -11.36 -10.30 18.75
CA SER A 45 -11.99 -11.32 17.91
C SER A 45 -11.66 -12.74 18.39
N GLY A 46 -10.38 -13.03 18.65
CA GLY A 46 -9.94 -14.31 19.21
C GLY A 46 -10.65 -14.64 20.53
N PHE A 47 -10.70 -13.67 21.46
CA PHE A 47 -11.36 -13.80 22.75
C PHE A 47 -12.87 -14.10 22.62
N LEU A 48 -13.58 -13.31 21.85
CA LEU A 48 -15.03 -13.43 21.69
C LEU A 48 -15.43 -14.74 21.00
N ILE A 49 -14.73 -15.08 19.91
CA ILE A 49 -15.07 -16.26 19.11
C ILE A 49 -14.77 -17.54 19.87
N THR A 50 -13.61 -17.62 20.51
CA THR A 50 -13.26 -18.76 21.37
C THR A 50 -14.28 -18.94 22.50
N GLY A 51 -14.64 -17.84 23.17
CA GLY A 51 -15.67 -17.86 24.20
C GLY A 51 -17.03 -18.38 23.72
N ILE A 52 -17.48 -17.93 22.54
CA ILE A 52 -18.76 -18.38 21.93
C ILE A 52 -18.71 -19.88 21.61
N ILE A 53 -17.64 -20.36 20.95
CA ILE A 53 -17.52 -21.77 20.55
C ILE A 53 -17.49 -22.68 21.77
N LEU A 54 -16.66 -22.36 22.76
CA LEU A 54 -16.50 -23.18 23.97
C LEU A 54 -17.75 -23.20 24.85
N THR A 55 -18.48 -22.08 24.94
CA THR A 55 -19.75 -22.03 25.70
C THR A 55 -20.80 -22.89 25.01
N ARG A 56 -20.99 -22.75 23.71
CA ARG A 56 -21.96 -23.53 22.94
C ARG A 56 -21.60 -25.03 22.90
N LYS A 57 -20.29 -25.36 22.85
CA LYS A 57 -19.82 -26.75 22.95
C LYS A 57 -20.16 -27.37 24.31
N ARG A 58 -20.00 -26.61 25.39
CA ARG A 58 -20.40 -27.06 26.74
C ARG A 58 -21.91 -27.29 26.90
N GLU A 59 -22.70 -26.47 26.20
CA GLU A 59 -24.17 -26.56 26.19
C GLU A 59 -24.68 -27.61 25.19
N ASN A 60 -23.82 -28.36 24.51
CA ASN A 60 -24.14 -29.30 23.44
C ASN A 60 -24.98 -28.67 22.29
N ASN A 61 -24.84 -27.36 22.08
CA ASN A 61 -25.62 -26.55 21.13
C ASN A 61 -24.73 -25.85 20.11
N PHE A 62 -23.55 -26.37 19.81
CA PHE A 62 -22.67 -25.81 18.79
C PHE A 62 -22.99 -26.38 17.42
N SER A 63 -23.24 -25.49 16.45
CA SER A 63 -23.44 -25.82 15.03
C SER A 63 -22.52 -24.95 14.17
N LEU A 64 -21.70 -25.58 13.32
CA LEU A 64 -20.83 -24.89 12.37
C LEU A 64 -21.62 -23.98 11.42
N SER A 65 -22.74 -24.47 10.89
CA SER A 65 -23.62 -23.70 10.00
C SER A 65 -24.15 -22.45 10.68
N SER A 66 -24.66 -22.56 11.93
CA SER A 66 -25.15 -21.42 12.71
C SER A 66 -24.00 -20.43 13.04
N PHE A 67 -22.81 -20.96 13.31
CA PHE A 67 -21.62 -20.15 13.58
C PHE A 67 -21.25 -19.31 12.36
N TYR A 68 -21.02 -19.93 11.20
CA TYR A 68 -20.64 -19.20 9.98
C TYR A 68 -21.72 -18.26 9.50
N THR A 69 -22.99 -18.68 9.52
CA THR A 69 -24.11 -17.80 9.17
C THR A 69 -24.13 -16.54 10.03
N SER A 70 -23.86 -16.65 11.32
CA SER A 70 -23.83 -15.49 12.22
C SER A 70 -22.67 -14.53 11.92
N ARG A 71 -21.51 -15.04 11.48
CA ARG A 71 -20.35 -14.21 11.07
C ARG A 71 -20.61 -13.54 9.74
N ILE A 72 -21.08 -14.29 8.75
CA ILE A 72 -21.45 -13.75 7.43
C ILE A 72 -22.47 -12.62 7.56
N LYS A 73 -23.56 -12.80 8.31
CA LYS A 73 -24.57 -11.76 8.55
C LYS A 73 -24.01 -10.50 9.21
N ARG A 74 -22.95 -10.64 9.99
CA ARG A 74 -22.33 -9.52 10.69
C ARG A 74 -21.37 -8.72 9.81
N ILE A 75 -20.61 -9.41 8.94
CA ILE A 75 -19.47 -8.82 8.22
C ILE A 75 -19.86 -8.50 6.78
N VAL A 76 -20.35 -9.48 6.04
CA VAL A 76 -20.47 -9.42 4.58
C VAL A 76 -21.41 -8.30 4.07
N PRO A 77 -22.60 -8.03 4.65
CA PRO A 77 -23.51 -7.03 4.08
C PRO A 77 -22.92 -5.62 4.03
N ALA A 78 -22.35 -5.13 5.14
CA ALA A 78 -21.76 -3.80 5.19
C ALA A 78 -20.47 -3.72 4.35
N TYR A 79 -19.72 -4.82 4.30
CA TYR A 79 -18.54 -4.95 3.46
C TYR A 79 -18.84 -4.82 1.97
N LEU A 80 -19.84 -5.57 1.47
CA LEU A 80 -20.27 -5.49 0.06
C LEU A 80 -20.88 -4.13 -0.27
N ALA A 81 -21.68 -3.54 0.63
CA ALA A 81 -22.22 -2.20 0.45
C ALA A 81 -21.11 -1.14 0.30
N MET A 82 -20.06 -1.23 1.10
CA MET A 82 -18.89 -0.37 0.97
C MET A 82 -18.21 -0.60 -0.39
N ILE A 83 -17.96 -1.85 -0.80
CA ILE A 83 -17.35 -2.16 -2.09
C ILE A 83 -18.17 -1.57 -3.25
N ILE A 84 -19.51 -1.70 -3.24
CA ILE A 84 -20.38 -1.13 -4.27
C ILE A 84 -20.16 0.39 -4.40
N VAL A 85 -20.25 1.12 -3.30
CA VAL A 85 -20.12 2.57 -3.31
C VAL A 85 -18.73 3.01 -3.74
N VAL A 86 -17.69 2.36 -3.21
CA VAL A 86 -16.31 2.66 -3.57
C VAL A 86 -16.03 2.34 -5.04
N THR A 87 -16.63 1.28 -5.58
CA THR A 87 -16.50 0.93 -7.00
C THR A 87 -17.10 1.99 -7.92
N LEU A 88 -18.29 2.50 -7.57
CA LEU A 88 -18.93 3.59 -8.32
C LEU A 88 -18.10 4.88 -8.27
N PHE A 89 -17.58 5.21 -7.09
CA PHE A 89 -16.71 6.36 -6.90
C PHE A 89 -15.41 6.22 -7.70
N ALA A 90 -14.75 5.06 -7.65
CA ALA A 90 -13.54 4.78 -8.39
C ALA A 90 -13.76 4.82 -9.92
N ALA A 91 -14.91 4.34 -10.42
CA ALA A 91 -15.25 4.39 -11.85
C ALA A 91 -15.36 5.83 -12.37
N VAL A 92 -15.77 6.76 -11.51
CA VAL A 92 -15.86 8.18 -11.85
C VAL A 92 -14.52 8.88 -11.73
N LEU A 93 -13.73 8.61 -10.68
CA LEU A 93 -12.51 9.35 -10.37
C LEU A 93 -11.25 8.79 -11.01
N PHE A 94 -11.11 7.45 -11.05
CA PHE A 94 -9.84 6.83 -11.42
C PHE A 94 -9.60 6.87 -12.92
N VAL A 95 -8.35 7.11 -13.29
CA VAL A 95 -7.92 6.87 -14.67
C VAL A 95 -7.97 5.37 -14.97
N PRO A 96 -8.12 4.94 -16.25
CA PRO A 96 -8.33 3.54 -16.60
C PRO A 96 -7.31 2.57 -16.00
N LYS A 97 -6.03 2.91 -16.03
CA LYS A 97 -4.95 2.08 -15.45
C LYS A 97 -5.11 1.89 -13.94
N ASP A 98 -5.39 2.98 -13.20
CA ASP A 98 -5.62 2.92 -11.75
C ASP A 98 -6.90 2.15 -11.42
N PHE A 99 -7.93 2.25 -12.29
CA PHE A 99 -9.18 1.51 -12.14
C PHE A 99 -8.99 0.00 -12.38
N ASP A 100 -8.09 -0.40 -13.27
CA ASP A 100 -7.77 -1.83 -13.49
C ASP A 100 -7.09 -2.44 -12.25
N VAL A 101 -6.15 -1.73 -11.60
CA VAL A 101 -5.55 -2.13 -10.32
C VAL A 101 -6.61 -2.20 -9.22
N PHE A 102 -7.50 -1.20 -9.15
CA PHE A 102 -8.65 -1.22 -8.24
C PHE A 102 -9.55 -2.43 -8.47
N GLY A 103 -9.86 -2.76 -9.73
CA GLY A 103 -10.66 -3.93 -10.10
C GLY A 103 -10.06 -5.27 -9.62
N GLN A 104 -8.73 -5.39 -9.67
CA GLN A 104 -8.02 -6.55 -9.10
C GLN A 104 -8.14 -6.60 -7.58
N SER A 105 -8.04 -5.45 -6.90
CA SER A 105 -8.24 -5.35 -5.45
C SER A 105 -9.67 -5.73 -5.04
N VAL A 106 -10.70 -5.33 -5.82
CA VAL A 106 -12.11 -5.76 -5.61
C VAL A 106 -12.24 -7.27 -5.71
N LYS A 107 -11.67 -7.89 -6.76
CA LYS A 107 -11.71 -9.36 -6.89
C LYS A 107 -11.10 -10.04 -5.67
N SER A 108 -9.93 -9.61 -5.23
CA SER A 108 -9.26 -10.15 -4.04
C SER A 108 -10.07 -9.93 -2.76
N ALA A 109 -10.73 -8.77 -2.65
CA ALA A 109 -11.61 -8.45 -1.53
C ALA A 109 -12.84 -9.37 -1.46
N LEU A 110 -13.47 -9.68 -2.59
CA LEU A 110 -14.61 -10.60 -2.66
C LEU A 110 -14.26 -12.02 -2.22
N TYR A 111 -13.03 -12.46 -2.45
CA TYR A 111 -12.51 -13.75 -1.97
C TYR A 111 -11.94 -13.71 -0.55
N PHE A 112 -11.97 -12.57 0.14
CA PHE A 112 -11.28 -12.36 1.43
C PHE A 112 -9.80 -12.73 1.39
N ASN A 113 -9.14 -12.45 0.26
CA ASN A 113 -7.72 -12.70 0.01
C ASN A 113 -6.92 -11.41 -0.24
N SER A 114 -7.44 -10.27 0.22
CA SER A 114 -6.82 -8.96 0.04
C SER A 114 -5.42 -8.90 0.65
N ASN A 115 -5.20 -9.58 1.76
CA ASN A 115 -3.88 -9.65 2.41
C ASN A 115 -2.81 -10.23 1.46
N THR A 116 -3.10 -11.30 0.73
CA THR A 116 -2.16 -11.89 -0.24
C THR A 116 -1.97 -10.99 -1.46
N PHE A 117 -3.03 -10.30 -1.90
CA PHE A 117 -2.95 -9.35 -2.99
C PHE A 117 -2.03 -8.17 -2.63
N PHE A 118 -2.30 -7.49 -1.51
CA PHE A 118 -1.50 -6.33 -1.10
C PHE A 118 -0.08 -6.69 -0.64
N ALA A 119 0.16 -7.92 -0.18
CA ALA A 119 1.50 -8.42 0.07
C ALA A 119 2.40 -8.47 -1.17
N ARG A 120 1.80 -8.57 -2.37
CA ARG A 120 2.48 -8.67 -3.67
C ARG A 120 2.42 -7.39 -4.49
N GLN A 121 1.68 -6.37 -4.01
CA GLN A 121 1.50 -5.13 -4.76
C GLN A 121 2.74 -4.26 -4.66
N HIS A 122 3.50 -4.21 -5.75
CA HIS A 122 4.71 -3.41 -5.88
C HIS A 122 4.75 -2.68 -7.24
N ASP A 123 3.57 -2.26 -7.75
CA ASP A 123 3.54 -1.54 -9.03
C ASP A 123 4.16 -0.15 -8.86
N TYR A 124 5.32 0.03 -9.47
CA TYR A 124 6.05 1.29 -9.47
C TYR A 124 5.26 2.43 -10.13
N PHE A 125 4.45 2.10 -11.13
CA PHE A 125 3.63 3.06 -11.89
C PHE A 125 2.16 3.10 -11.45
N GLY A 126 1.79 2.28 -10.48
CA GLY A 126 0.45 2.22 -9.93
C GLY A 126 0.20 3.29 -8.87
N PRO A 127 -1.04 3.37 -8.36
CA PRO A 127 -1.37 4.23 -7.23
C PRO A 127 -0.50 3.87 -6.01
N ALA A 128 -0.02 4.88 -5.30
CA ALA A 128 0.67 4.66 -4.03
C ALA A 128 -0.24 3.89 -3.05
N SER A 129 0.32 3.09 -2.17
CA SER A 129 -0.46 2.24 -1.25
C SER A 129 -1.51 3.03 -0.44
N HIS A 130 -1.21 4.29 -0.12
CA HIS A 130 -2.13 5.18 0.62
C HIS A 130 -3.28 5.75 -0.25
N GLU A 131 -3.26 5.52 -1.57
CA GLU A 131 -4.32 5.88 -2.52
C GLU A 131 -5.19 4.67 -2.92
N LEU A 132 -4.85 3.44 -2.47
CA LEU A 132 -5.59 2.22 -2.78
C LEU A 132 -6.82 2.08 -1.85
N PRO A 133 -8.06 2.31 -2.33
CA PRO A 133 -9.23 2.46 -1.45
C PRO A 133 -9.59 1.20 -0.65
N LEU A 134 -9.18 0.02 -1.10
CA LEU A 134 -9.49 -1.24 -0.45
C LEU A 134 -8.33 -1.83 0.35
N LEU A 135 -7.21 -1.11 0.52
CA LEU A 135 -6.04 -1.63 1.23
C LEU A 135 -6.40 -2.17 2.61
N HIS A 136 -7.19 -1.43 3.41
CA HIS A 136 -7.59 -1.83 4.77
C HIS A 136 -8.33 -3.17 4.85
N THR A 137 -8.85 -3.69 3.72
CA THR A 137 -9.56 -4.98 3.67
C THR A 137 -8.64 -6.17 3.90
N TRP A 138 -7.32 -5.97 3.89
CA TRP A 138 -6.35 -7.01 4.21
C TRP A 138 -6.59 -7.65 5.59
N SER A 139 -6.89 -6.83 6.59
CA SER A 139 -7.12 -7.30 7.96
C SER A 139 -8.42 -8.11 8.07
N LEU A 140 -9.46 -7.70 7.35
CA LEU A 140 -10.72 -8.46 7.26
C LEU A 140 -10.53 -9.79 6.53
N GLY A 141 -9.66 -9.83 5.51
CA GLY A 141 -9.26 -11.08 4.86
C GLY A 141 -8.66 -12.05 5.88
N ILE A 142 -7.68 -11.60 6.67
CA ILE A 142 -7.06 -12.41 7.73
C ILE A 142 -8.09 -12.83 8.79
N GLU A 143 -8.97 -11.93 9.23
CA GLU A 143 -10.00 -12.24 10.22
C GLU A 143 -10.95 -13.35 9.72
N MET A 144 -11.38 -13.28 8.46
CA MET A 144 -12.25 -14.31 7.87
C MET A 144 -11.54 -15.65 7.67
N GLN A 145 -10.29 -15.65 7.27
CA GLN A 145 -9.45 -16.84 7.17
C GLN A 145 -9.25 -17.49 8.55
N PHE A 146 -8.98 -16.69 9.60
CA PHE A 146 -8.89 -17.18 10.97
C PHE A 146 -10.21 -17.78 11.45
N TYR A 147 -11.35 -17.15 11.16
CA TYR A 147 -12.67 -17.69 11.51
C TYR A 147 -12.97 -19.03 10.82
N LEU A 148 -12.40 -19.28 9.66
CA LEU A 148 -12.53 -20.57 9.00
C LEU A 148 -11.75 -21.66 9.73
N LEU A 149 -10.56 -21.36 10.25
CA LEU A 149 -9.65 -22.33 10.86
C LEU A 149 -9.92 -22.57 12.35
N LEU A 150 -10.28 -21.54 13.09
CA LEU A 150 -10.41 -21.60 14.56
C LEU A 150 -11.40 -22.66 15.08
N PRO A 151 -12.62 -22.83 14.49
CA PRO A 151 -13.54 -23.86 14.95
C PRO A 151 -12.95 -25.27 14.87
N ALA A 152 -12.23 -25.59 13.79
CA ALA A 152 -11.55 -26.88 13.67
C ALA A 152 -10.53 -27.09 14.78
N LEU A 153 -9.68 -26.10 15.02
CA LEU A 153 -8.68 -26.14 16.10
C LEU A 153 -9.32 -26.40 17.48
N LEU A 154 -10.40 -25.67 17.82
CA LEU A 154 -11.07 -25.76 19.13
C LEU A 154 -11.93 -27.03 19.29
N LEU A 155 -12.44 -27.60 18.20
CA LEU A 155 -13.29 -28.78 18.23
C LEU A 155 -12.48 -30.07 18.29
N PHE A 156 -11.39 -30.16 17.53
CA PHE A 156 -10.57 -31.37 17.42
C PHE A 156 -9.49 -31.47 18.52
N THR A 157 -9.12 -30.33 19.17
CA THR A 157 -8.15 -30.39 20.27
C THR A 157 -8.86 -30.81 21.59
N PRO A 158 -8.41 -31.87 22.26
CA PRO A 158 -8.95 -32.27 23.55
C PRO A 158 -8.77 -31.16 24.60
N ARG A 159 -9.76 -30.95 25.48
CA ARG A 159 -9.80 -29.83 26.43
C ARG A 159 -8.53 -29.69 27.27
N ARG A 160 -7.94 -30.82 27.71
CA ARG A 160 -6.70 -30.84 28.52
C ARG A 160 -5.48 -30.31 27.77
N TRP A 161 -5.45 -30.43 26.43
CA TRP A 161 -4.37 -30.02 25.59
C TRP A 161 -4.60 -28.64 24.93
N LEU A 162 -5.81 -28.09 25.08
CA LEU A 162 -6.18 -26.87 24.34
C LEU A 162 -5.30 -25.67 24.70
N ALA A 163 -5.14 -25.36 26.01
CA ALA A 163 -4.29 -24.25 26.42
C ALA A 163 -2.79 -24.44 26.05
N PRO A 164 -2.18 -25.63 26.35
CA PRO A 164 -0.80 -25.89 25.92
C PRO A 164 -0.61 -25.83 24.40
N SER A 165 -1.55 -26.38 23.62
CA SER A 165 -1.45 -26.34 22.15
C SER A 165 -1.54 -24.92 21.60
N LEU A 166 -2.47 -24.09 22.09
CA LEU A 166 -2.58 -22.69 21.68
C LEU A 166 -1.34 -21.89 22.09
N LEU A 167 -0.80 -22.12 23.28
CA LEU A 167 0.41 -21.46 23.75
C LEU A 167 1.62 -21.83 22.89
N MET A 168 1.81 -23.12 22.63
CA MET A 168 2.89 -23.63 21.78
C MET A 168 2.78 -23.09 20.34
N LEU A 169 1.56 -23.09 19.78
CA LEU A 169 1.32 -22.54 18.45
C LEU A 169 1.60 -21.03 18.41
N THR A 170 1.19 -20.28 19.43
CA THR A 170 1.48 -18.84 19.54
C THR A 170 2.98 -18.60 19.57
N ALA A 171 3.73 -19.33 20.40
CA ALA A 171 5.18 -19.20 20.52
C ALA A 171 5.89 -19.57 19.20
N ALA A 172 5.48 -20.68 18.58
CA ALA A 172 6.06 -21.13 17.32
C ALA A 172 5.84 -20.13 16.17
N LEU A 173 4.62 -19.58 16.05
CA LEU A 173 4.30 -18.61 15.01
C LEU A 173 4.94 -17.24 15.27
N LEU A 174 5.09 -16.81 16.53
CA LEU A 174 5.86 -15.60 16.87
C LEU A 174 7.33 -15.77 16.51
N ALA A 175 7.94 -16.90 16.87
CA ALA A 175 9.33 -17.19 16.52
C ALA A 175 9.55 -17.25 14.99
N TRP A 176 8.62 -17.88 14.27
CA TRP A 176 8.64 -17.91 12.82
C TRP A 176 8.48 -16.51 12.21
N SER A 177 7.54 -15.71 12.72
CA SER A 177 7.32 -14.34 12.25
C SER A 177 8.57 -13.48 12.47
N GLU A 178 9.18 -13.56 13.65
CA GLU A 178 10.40 -12.83 13.99
C GLU A 178 11.56 -13.26 13.08
N PHE A 179 11.74 -14.55 12.86
CA PHE A 179 12.73 -15.07 11.93
C PHE A 179 12.55 -14.53 10.51
N CYS A 180 11.31 -14.52 10.00
CA CYS A 180 11.00 -14.00 8.66
C CYS A 180 11.18 -12.48 8.55
N LEU A 181 10.98 -11.72 9.62
CA LEU A 181 11.15 -10.26 9.64
C LEU A 181 12.62 -9.82 9.53
N HIS A 182 13.57 -10.68 9.85
CA HIS A 182 15.00 -10.42 9.62
C HIS A 182 15.44 -10.70 8.16
N GLY A 183 14.54 -11.27 7.34
CA GLY A 183 14.75 -11.46 5.91
C GLY A 183 14.31 -10.26 5.07
N GLU A 184 14.39 -10.40 3.75
CA GLU A 184 14.15 -9.33 2.79
C GLU A 184 12.66 -9.01 2.54
N ASN A 185 11.72 -9.75 3.13
CA ASN A 185 10.29 -9.74 2.79
C ASN A 185 9.37 -9.19 3.89
N GLN A 186 9.74 -8.13 4.59
CA GLN A 186 8.97 -7.56 5.72
C GLN A 186 7.50 -7.25 5.35
N GLN A 187 7.25 -6.71 4.15
CA GLN A 187 5.88 -6.43 3.69
C GLN A 187 5.03 -7.70 3.58
N ARG A 188 5.58 -8.79 3.04
CA ARG A 188 4.87 -10.08 2.95
C ARG A 188 4.55 -10.64 4.33
N VAL A 189 5.46 -10.50 5.29
CA VAL A 189 5.23 -10.91 6.68
C VAL A 189 4.13 -10.07 7.31
N TYR A 190 4.13 -8.75 7.10
CA TYR A 190 3.09 -7.84 7.61
C TYR A 190 1.68 -8.25 7.23
N PHE A 191 1.47 -8.68 5.98
CA PHE A 191 0.17 -9.14 5.45
C PHE A 191 -0.06 -10.64 5.60
N SER A 192 0.87 -11.41 6.21
CA SER A 192 0.76 -12.86 6.33
C SER A 192 -0.26 -13.28 7.38
N LEU A 193 -1.15 -14.22 7.03
CA LEU A 193 -2.03 -14.86 8.02
C LEU A 193 -1.22 -15.48 9.17
N LEU A 194 -0.15 -16.22 8.86
CA LEU A 194 0.63 -16.94 9.88
C LEU A 194 1.29 -15.97 10.87
N ALA A 195 1.76 -14.81 10.39
CA ALA A 195 2.37 -13.80 11.26
C ALA A 195 1.33 -13.12 12.17
N ARG A 196 0.05 -13.08 11.78
CA ARG A 196 -1.05 -12.40 12.48
C ARG A 196 -1.89 -13.34 13.36
N VAL A 197 -1.83 -14.66 13.14
CA VAL A 197 -2.55 -15.64 13.98
C VAL A 197 -2.19 -15.53 15.46
N PRO A 198 -0.93 -15.30 15.90
CA PRO A 198 -0.60 -15.11 17.32
C PRO A 198 -1.46 -14.07 18.03
N GLU A 199 -1.79 -12.96 17.39
CA GLU A 199 -2.60 -11.88 17.96
C GLU A 199 -4.01 -12.38 18.35
N PHE A 200 -4.65 -13.17 17.48
CA PHE A 200 -5.93 -13.81 17.79
C PHE A 200 -5.78 -14.86 18.90
N LEU A 201 -4.67 -15.59 18.91
CA LEU A 201 -4.42 -16.64 19.90
C LEU A 201 -4.19 -16.04 21.30
N PHE A 202 -3.61 -14.84 21.45
CA PHE A 202 -3.61 -14.13 22.73
C PHE A 202 -5.03 -13.95 23.27
N GLY A 203 -5.96 -13.54 22.42
CA GLY A 203 -7.37 -13.44 22.78
C GLY A 203 -8.00 -14.80 23.12
N SER A 204 -7.69 -15.83 22.34
CA SER A 204 -8.18 -17.19 22.56
C SER A 204 -7.67 -17.75 23.88
N LEU A 205 -6.40 -17.56 24.21
CA LEU A 205 -5.81 -17.95 25.50
C LEU A 205 -6.47 -17.22 26.66
N ALA A 206 -6.68 -15.91 26.55
CA ALA A 206 -7.38 -15.11 27.55
C ALA A 206 -8.82 -15.63 27.81
N ALA A 207 -9.51 -16.17 26.81
CA ALA A 207 -10.83 -16.77 26.95
C ALA A 207 -10.84 -18.12 27.68
N LEU A 208 -9.69 -18.82 27.71
CA LEU A 208 -9.53 -20.10 28.42
C LEU A 208 -9.27 -19.95 29.92
N ILE A 209 -8.74 -18.80 30.35
CA ILE A 209 -8.35 -18.57 31.74
C ILE A 209 -9.61 -18.55 32.59
N PRO A 210 -9.67 -19.46 33.65
CA PRO A 210 -10.79 -19.49 34.56
C PRO A 210 -10.93 -18.15 35.28
N ARG A 211 -12.17 -17.76 35.52
CA ARG A 211 -12.48 -16.57 36.30
C ARG A 211 -12.23 -16.86 37.77
N THR A 212 -11.03 -16.61 38.22
CA THR A 212 -10.71 -16.66 39.65
C THR A 212 -11.11 -15.34 40.31
N GLN A 213 -11.61 -15.42 41.53
CA GLN A 213 -11.84 -14.24 42.37
C GLN A 213 -10.47 -13.75 42.88
N VAL A 214 -9.92 -12.79 42.18
CA VAL A 214 -8.70 -12.08 42.63
C VAL A 214 -9.08 -10.84 43.44
N SER A 215 -8.20 -10.39 44.33
CA SER A 215 -8.44 -9.18 45.10
C SER A 215 -8.67 -7.96 44.21
N ILE A 216 -9.44 -6.98 44.70
CA ILE A 216 -9.69 -5.72 43.98
C ILE A 216 -8.37 -5.04 43.62
N ARG A 217 -7.37 -5.07 44.52
CA ARG A 217 -6.04 -4.49 44.26
C ARG A 217 -5.34 -5.18 43.11
N THR A 218 -5.28 -6.51 43.11
CA THR A 218 -4.69 -7.30 42.02
C THR A 218 -5.41 -7.04 40.70
N ASN A 219 -6.73 -6.96 40.70
CA ASN A 219 -7.55 -6.70 39.55
C ASN A 219 -7.26 -5.31 38.93
N ASN A 220 -7.10 -4.29 39.79
CA ASN A 220 -6.74 -2.94 39.35
C ASN A 220 -5.32 -2.87 38.79
N LEU A 221 -4.35 -3.57 39.42
CA LEU A 221 -2.97 -3.62 38.92
C LEU A 221 -2.90 -4.28 37.54
N ILE A 222 -3.61 -5.38 37.32
CA ILE A 222 -3.72 -6.05 36.03
C ILE A 222 -4.30 -5.09 34.95
N ALA A 223 -5.36 -4.36 35.31
CA ALA A 223 -5.96 -3.41 34.38
C ALA A 223 -5.04 -2.22 34.05
N ILE A 224 -4.34 -1.67 35.07
CA ILE A 224 -3.36 -0.60 34.86
C ILE A 224 -2.21 -1.10 33.98
N ALA A 225 -1.65 -2.28 34.25
CA ALA A 225 -0.61 -2.87 33.43
C ALA A 225 -1.06 -3.05 31.97
N GLY A 226 -2.30 -3.55 31.76
CA GLY A 226 -2.88 -3.67 30.43
C GLY A 226 -3.01 -2.33 29.70
N ALA A 227 -3.50 -1.30 30.40
CA ALA A 227 -3.64 0.04 29.82
C ALA A 227 -2.29 0.68 29.50
N LEU A 228 -1.28 0.52 30.38
CA LEU A 228 0.07 1.02 30.15
C LEU A 228 0.75 0.33 28.97
N LEU A 229 0.58 -0.97 28.79
CA LEU A 229 1.09 -1.71 27.63
C LEU A 229 0.47 -1.20 26.32
N ILE A 230 -0.84 -0.94 26.28
CA ILE A 230 -1.51 -0.37 25.10
C ILE A 230 -1.02 1.06 24.85
N ALA A 231 -1.00 1.91 25.87
CA ALA A 231 -0.54 3.29 25.73
C ALA A 231 0.92 3.36 25.29
N GLY A 232 1.79 2.53 25.87
CA GLY A 232 3.19 2.40 25.44
C GLY A 232 3.32 1.94 23.98
N SER A 233 2.49 0.97 23.57
CA SER A 233 2.48 0.53 22.16
C SER A 233 2.10 1.66 21.19
N PHE A 234 1.12 2.49 21.55
CA PHE A 234 0.70 3.63 20.73
C PHE A 234 1.76 4.72 20.61
N THR A 235 2.64 4.87 21.60
CA THR A 235 3.65 5.94 21.62
C THR A 235 5.01 5.50 21.11
N PHE A 236 5.42 4.26 21.38
CA PHE A 236 6.79 3.80 21.09
C PHE A 236 6.92 2.93 19.85
N ILE A 237 5.84 2.26 19.39
CA ILE A 237 5.88 1.49 18.14
C ILE A 237 5.64 2.43 16.97
N THR A 238 6.48 2.34 15.95
CA THR A 238 6.40 3.18 14.73
C THR A 238 6.46 2.31 13.48
N GLU A 239 6.12 2.86 12.31
CA GLU A 239 6.25 2.17 11.01
C GLU A 239 7.71 1.77 10.68
N GLY A 240 8.70 2.40 11.32
CA GLY A 240 10.11 2.05 11.12
C GLY A 240 10.58 0.79 11.85
N HIS A 241 9.76 0.24 12.75
CA HIS A 241 10.07 -1.02 13.42
C HIS A 241 9.64 -2.22 12.60
N THR A 242 10.39 -3.32 12.72
CA THR A 242 9.98 -4.62 12.17
C THR A 242 8.71 -5.09 12.89
N PHE A 243 7.63 -5.32 12.12
CA PHE A 243 6.31 -5.61 12.66
C PHE A 243 5.59 -6.67 11.81
N PRO A 244 4.80 -7.64 12.39
CA PRO A 244 4.38 -7.72 13.78
C PRO A 244 5.42 -8.34 14.75
N GLY A 245 5.81 -9.59 14.59
CA GLY A 245 6.79 -10.29 15.43
C GLY A 245 6.62 -10.03 16.93
N LEU A 246 7.74 -9.86 17.63
CA LEU A 246 7.76 -9.59 19.06
C LEU A 246 7.18 -8.20 19.42
N MET A 247 7.19 -7.25 18.49
CA MET A 247 6.65 -5.91 18.71
C MET A 247 5.12 -5.89 18.88
N ALA A 248 4.40 -6.93 18.42
CA ALA A 248 2.96 -7.05 18.66
C ALA A 248 2.60 -7.53 20.08
N ILE A 249 3.55 -8.13 20.83
CA ILE A 249 3.28 -8.71 22.14
C ILE A 249 2.71 -7.69 23.14
N PRO A 250 3.29 -6.49 23.31
CA PRO A 250 2.81 -5.54 24.32
C PRO A 250 1.33 -5.17 24.13
N VAL A 251 0.91 -4.81 22.91
CA VAL A 251 -0.49 -4.45 22.65
C VAL A 251 -1.42 -5.63 22.78
N CYS A 252 -1.00 -6.84 22.35
CA CYS A 252 -1.79 -8.07 22.44
C CYS A 252 -1.98 -8.48 23.91
N LEU A 253 -0.91 -8.48 24.69
CA LEU A 253 -0.96 -8.78 26.11
C LEU A 253 -1.80 -7.75 26.86
N GLY A 254 -1.58 -6.46 26.62
CA GLY A 254 -2.35 -5.38 27.23
C GLY A 254 -3.85 -5.51 26.97
N THR A 255 -4.22 -5.81 25.71
CA THR A 255 -5.61 -6.05 25.33
C THR A 255 -6.19 -7.29 26.01
N ALA A 256 -5.43 -8.40 26.06
CA ALA A 256 -5.85 -9.64 26.73
C ALA A 256 -6.09 -9.42 28.23
N LEU A 257 -5.19 -8.68 28.91
CA LEU A 257 -5.34 -8.34 30.34
C LEU A 257 -6.62 -7.54 30.63
N LEU A 258 -6.96 -6.57 29.78
CA LEU A 258 -8.21 -5.81 29.91
C LEU A 258 -9.45 -6.66 29.62
N LEU A 259 -9.40 -7.60 28.68
CA LEU A 259 -10.50 -8.51 28.36
C LEU A 259 -10.79 -9.52 29.48
N MET A 260 -9.76 -9.99 30.18
CA MET A 260 -9.89 -10.88 31.32
C MET A 260 -10.51 -10.18 32.54
N ASN A 261 -10.25 -8.89 32.66
CA ASN A 261 -10.73 -8.04 33.73
C ASN A 261 -12.18 -7.57 33.49
N ARG A 262 -12.98 -7.35 34.54
CA ARG A 262 -14.37 -6.87 34.44
C ARG A 262 -14.72 -5.74 35.40
N CYS A 263 -14.02 -5.63 36.49
CA CYS A 263 -14.46 -4.82 37.63
C CYS A 263 -13.51 -3.67 37.97
N SER A 264 -12.50 -3.40 37.14
CA SER A 264 -11.58 -2.30 37.42
C SER A 264 -12.18 -0.92 37.07
N PRO A 265 -11.65 0.16 37.62
CA PRO A 265 -12.00 1.53 37.19
C PRO A 265 -11.83 1.75 35.69
N ILE A 266 -10.80 1.16 35.06
CA ILE A 266 -10.56 1.25 33.61
C ILE A 266 -11.71 0.61 32.84
N ASN A 267 -12.18 -0.59 33.22
CA ASN A 267 -13.34 -1.22 32.57
C ASN A 267 -14.62 -0.37 32.75
N ARG A 268 -14.78 0.33 33.89
CA ARG A 268 -15.90 1.25 34.09
C ARG A 268 -15.81 2.46 33.14
N ILE A 269 -14.62 3.05 32.97
CA ILE A 269 -14.39 4.15 32.02
C ILE A 269 -14.69 3.69 30.60
N LEU A 270 -14.19 2.51 30.18
CA LEU A 270 -14.48 1.93 28.87
C LEU A 270 -15.98 1.63 28.67
N SER A 271 -16.74 1.46 29.77
CA SER A 271 -18.20 1.23 29.71
C SER A 271 -19.02 2.52 29.66
N LEU A 272 -18.41 3.71 29.64
CA LEU A 272 -19.13 4.97 29.48
C LEU A 272 -19.79 5.08 28.10
N ARG A 273 -20.95 5.72 28.07
CA ARG A 273 -21.79 5.83 26.85
C ARG A 273 -21.04 6.27 25.58
N PRO A 274 -20.15 7.28 25.58
CA PRO A 274 -19.44 7.68 24.37
C PRO A 274 -18.57 6.55 23.80
N PHE A 275 -17.79 5.86 24.64
CA PHE A 275 -16.95 4.75 24.21
C PHE A 275 -17.78 3.57 23.69
N VAL A 276 -18.88 3.24 24.38
CA VAL A 276 -19.78 2.16 23.95
C VAL A 276 -20.43 2.48 22.61
N LEU A 277 -20.83 3.73 22.38
CA LEU A 277 -21.41 4.18 21.09
C LEU A 277 -20.40 4.00 19.96
N ILE A 278 -19.19 4.57 20.09
CA ILE A 278 -18.15 4.48 19.08
C ILE A 278 -17.76 3.01 18.85
N GLY A 279 -17.60 2.23 19.91
CA GLY A 279 -17.28 0.81 19.80
C GLY A 279 -18.37 -0.03 19.11
N THR A 280 -19.62 0.35 19.29
CA THR A 280 -20.76 -0.27 18.58
C THR A 280 -20.70 0.02 17.07
N LEU A 281 -20.28 1.22 16.70
CA LEU A 281 -20.09 1.67 15.32
C LEU A 281 -18.74 1.25 14.72
N SER A 282 -17.83 0.72 15.53
CA SER A 282 -16.40 0.54 15.17
C SER A 282 -16.17 -0.23 13.87
N TYR A 283 -16.98 -1.23 13.55
CA TYR A 283 -16.87 -1.99 12.31
C TYR A 283 -17.22 -1.12 11.09
N SER A 284 -18.34 -0.42 11.13
CA SER A 284 -18.73 0.48 10.05
C SER A 284 -17.76 1.68 9.92
N LEU A 285 -17.28 2.24 11.04
CA LEU A 285 -16.23 3.29 11.01
C LEU A 285 -14.93 2.77 10.36
N TYR A 286 -14.50 1.56 10.72
CA TYR A 286 -13.32 0.92 10.13
C TYR A 286 -13.50 0.68 8.62
N LEU A 287 -14.68 0.28 8.17
CA LEU A 287 -14.94 0.08 6.75
C LEU A 287 -14.85 1.37 5.93
N TRP A 288 -15.33 2.49 6.45
CA TRP A 288 -15.47 3.73 5.69
C TRP A 288 -14.27 4.68 5.80
N HIS A 289 -13.49 4.63 6.91
CA HIS A 289 -12.40 5.59 7.09
C HIS A 289 -11.35 5.53 5.96
N TRP A 290 -10.93 4.35 5.58
CA TRP A 290 -9.85 4.20 4.61
C TRP A 290 -10.23 4.58 3.18
N PRO A 291 -11.36 4.11 2.59
CA PRO A 291 -11.76 4.52 1.25
C PRO A 291 -11.94 6.03 1.10
N ILE A 292 -12.48 6.69 2.12
CA ILE A 292 -12.62 8.15 2.13
C ILE A 292 -11.25 8.82 2.11
N LEU A 293 -10.36 8.38 3.00
CA LEU A 293 -9.01 8.92 3.08
C LEU A 293 -8.21 8.71 1.79
N ALA A 294 -8.25 7.50 1.25
CA ALA A 294 -7.60 7.15 -0.01
C ALA A 294 -8.16 7.96 -1.19
N GLY A 295 -9.47 8.17 -1.24
CA GLY A 295 -10.10 9.01 -2.25
C GLY A 295 -9.68 10.48 -2.17
N ILE A 296 -9.58 11.04 -0.97
CA ILE A 296 -9.07 12.41 -0.76
C ILE A 296 -7.60 12.50 -1.21
N ARG A 297 -6.76 11.55 -0.80
CA ARG A 297 -5.35 11.51 -1.16
C ARG A 297 -5.14 11.35 -2.67
N TYR A 298 -5.96 10.52 -3.31
CA TYR A 298 -5.92 10.34 -4.76
C TYR A 298 -6.21 11.65 -5.51
N LEU A 299 -7.16 12.46 -5.02
CA LEU A 299 -7.49 13.76 -5.60
C LEU A 299 -6.45 14.83 -5.27
N SER A 300 -5.95 14.85 -4.02
CA SER A 300 -4.98 15.88 -3.60
C SER A 300 -3.54 15.54 -3.97
N SER A 301 -3.23 14.28 -4.29
CA SER A 301 -1.88 13.74 -4.51
C SER A 301 -0.90 14.06 -3.37
N THR A 302 -1.42 14.22 -2.16
CA THR A 302 -0.65 14.51 -0.95
C THR A 302 -0.98 13.50 0.14
N TYR A 303 0.05 13.06 0.87
CA TYR A 303 -0.17 12.17 2.02
C TYR A 303 -0.82 12.90 3.19
N GLU A 304 -0.32 14.11 3.50
CA GLU A 304 -0.81 14.94 4.58
C GLU A 304 -2.01 15.78 4.11
N LEU A 305 -3.08 15.76 4.90
CA LEU A 305 -4.29 16.46 4.57
C LEU A 305 -4.29 17.89 5.10
N PRO A 306 -4.68 18.89 4.29
CA PRO A 306 -4.93 20.21 4.80
C PRO A 306 -6.11 20.19 5.80
N PRO A 307 -6.20 21.16 6.74
CA PRO A 307 -7.19 21.14 7.83
C PRO A 307 -8.63 20.92 7.38
N LEU A 308 -9.06 21.56 6.29
CA LEU A 308 -10.41 21.39 5.74
C LEU A 308 -10.67 19.95 5.25
N ALA A 309 -9.70 19.34 4.58
CA ALA A 309 -9.80 17.95 4.11
C ALA A 309 -9.82 16.97 5.31
N ALA A 310 -9.06 17.25 6.36
CA ALA A 310 -9.08 16.45 7.60
C ALA A 310 -10.47 16.51 8.28
N VAL A 311 -11.07 17.70 8.39
CA VAL A 311 -12.43 17.85 8.92
C VAL A 311 -13.44 17.12 8.05
N THR A 312 -13.35 17.25 6.72
CA THR A 312 -14.20 16.54 5.76
C THR A 312 -14.08 15.03 5.91
N PHE A 313 -12.85 14.52 6.05
CA PHE A 313 -12.58 13.10 6.30
C PHE A 313 -13.28 12.60 7.57
N ILE A 314 -13.14 13.32 8.70
CA ILE A 314 -13.75 12.94 9.97
C ILE A 314 -15.28 12.95 9.86
N ALA A 315 -15.86 14.01 9.26
CA ALA A 315 -17.30 14.16 9.09
C ALA A 315 -17.89 13.05 8.19
N LEU A 316 -17.28 12.79 7.04
CA LEU A 316 -17.71 11.74 6.12
C LEU A 316 -17.57 10.35 6.74
N THR A 317 -16.48 10.08 7.45
CA THR A 317 -16.27 8.80 8.13
C THR A 317 -17.33 8.56 9.20
N GLY A 318 -17.63 9.56 10.02
CA GLY A 318 -18.69 9.48 11.03
C GLY A 318 -20.08 9.29 10.40
N MET A 319 -20.41 10.08 9.39
CA MET A 319 -21.70 10.03 8.70
C MET A 319 -21.92 8.68 7.98
N LEU A 320 -20.97 8.27 7.11
CA LEU A 320 -21.10 7.02 6.36
C LEU A 320 -20.99 5.80 7.27
N GLY A 321 -20.17 5.86 8.32
CA GLY A 321 -20.09 4.83 9.34
C GLY A 321 -21.44 4.65 10.06
N TYR A 322 -22.10 5.74 10.47
CA TYR A 322 -23.42 5.70 11.10
C TYR A 322 -24.52 5.21 10.14
N VAL A 323 -24.53 5.71 8.91
CA VAL A 323 -25.47 5.31 7.85
C VAL A 323 -25.35 3.81 7.57
N SER A 324 -24.13 3.33 7.37
CA SER A 324 -23.83 1.91 7.14
C SER A 324 -24.29 1.04 8.32
N TYR A 325 -23.96 1.44 9.55
CA TYR A 325 -24.42 0.72 10.75
C TYR A 325 -25.97 0.68 10.85
N ARG A 326 -26.63 1.81 10.68
CA ARG A 326 -28.08 1.96 10.91
C ARG A 326 -28.92 1.25 9.85
N TRP A 327 -28.52 1.34 8.58
CA TRP A 327 -29.35 0.85 7.46
C TRP A 327 -28.84 -0.45 6.82
N VAL A 328 -27.57 -0.79 7.01
CA VAL A 328 -27.01 -2.04 6.45
C VAL A 328 -26.67 -3.03 7.54
N GLU A 329 -25.71 -2.72 8.43
CA GLU A 329 -25.21 -3.68 9.43
C GLU A 329 -26.33 -4.13 10.40
N SER A 330 -27.01 -3.19 11.03
CA SER A 330 -28.01 -3.46 12.09
C SER A 330 -29.22 -4.29 11.59
N PRO A 331 -29.84 -4.03 10.42
CA PRO A 331 -30.92 -4.85 9.92
C PRO A 331 -30.55 -6.30 9.64
N PHE A 332 -29.33 -6.57 9.11
CA PHE A 332 -28.87 -7.93 8.85
C PHE A 332 -28.54 -8.72 10.11
N ARG A 333 -28.22 -8.04 11.21
CA ARG A 333 -27.97 -8.67 12.51
C ARG A 333 -29.25 -9.13 13.22
N ARG A 334 -30.41 -8.62 12.83
CA ARG A 334 -31.70 -9.05 13.40
C ARG A 334 -31.98 -10.50 13.03
N ARG A 335 -32.83 -11.17 13.86
CA ARG A 335 -33.25 -12.55 13.58
C ARG A 335 -34.11 -12.59 12.32
N MET A 336 -33.61 -13.28 11.32
CA MET A 336 -34.27 -13.58 10.06
C MET A 336 -34.16 -15.07 9.77
N SER A 337 -35.07 -15.64 8.98
CA SER A 337 -34.94 -17.00 8.50
C SER A 337 -33.62 -17.19 7.74
N ALA A 338 -33.08 -18.39 7.74
CA ALA A 338 -31.83 -18.69 7.04
C ALA A 338 -31.97 -18.43 5.53
N SER A 339 -33.08 -18.86 4.93
CA SER A 339 -33.38 -18.66 3.50
C SER A 339 -33.47 -17.19 3.10
N ALA A 340 -34.20 -16.38 3.86
CA ALA A 340 -34.32 -14.94 3.60
C ALA A 340 -32.96 -14.21 3.71
N SER A 341 -32.12 -14.63 4.68
CA SER A 341 -30.76 -14.07 4.81
C SER A 341 -29.87 -14.47 3.63
N TYR A 342 -29.93 -15.73 3.20
CA TYR A 342 -29.18 -16.24 2.06
C TYR A 342 -29.58 -15.52 0.76
N MET A 343 -30.88 -15.40 0.47
CA MET A 343 -31.35 -14.68 -0.73
C MET A 343 -30.89 -13.22 -0.76
N ARG A 344 -30.93 -12.52 0.37
CA ARG A 344 -30.42 -11.14 0.46
C ARG A 344 -28.92 -11.05 0.22
N LEU A 345 -28.13 -11.98 0.76
CA LEU A 345 -26.68 -12.01 0.54
C LEU A 345 -26.33 -12.29 -0.92
N VAL A 346 -27.01 -13.25 -1.54
CA VAL A 346 -26.83 -13.55 -2.97
C VAL A 346 -27.23 -12.36 -3.82
N GLY A 347 -28.35 -11.67 -3.46
CA GLY A 347 -28.80 -10.46 -4.14
C GLY A 347 -27.74 -9.34 -4.06
N ILE A 348 -27.20 -9.05 -2.87
CA ILE A 348 -26.15 -8.03 -2.71
C ILE A 348 -24.88 -8.42 -3.48
N LEU A 349 -24.46 -9.67 -3.45
CA LEU A 349 -23.32 -10.15 -4.22
C LEU A 349 -23.55 -9.97 -5.72
N GLY A 350 -24.74 -10.34 -6.23
CA GLY A 350 -25.11 -10.11 -7.62
C GLY A 350 -25.06 -8.62 -8.01
N VAL A 351 -25.61 -7.75 -7.17
CA VAL A 351 -25.53 -6.30 -7.35
C VAL A 351 -24.07 -5.83 -7.37
N THR A 352 -23.22 -6.36 -6.47
CA THR A 352 -21.78 -5.99 -6.43
C THR A 352 -21.08 -6.36 -7.75
N LEU A 353 -21.32 -7.56 -8.28
CA LEU A 353 -20.72 -8.00 -9.53
C LEU A 353 -21.24 -7.20 -10.73
N LEU A 354 -22.54 -6.90 -10.78
CA LEU A 354 -23.12 -6.05 -11.82
C LEU A 354 -22.58 -4.61 -11.73
N THR A 355 -22.41 -4.09 -10.52
CA THR A 355 -21.80 -2.76 -10.30
C THR A 355 -20.37 -2.73 -10.83
N LEU A 356 -19.56 -3.76 -10.55
CA LEU A 356 -18.19 -3.82 -11.04
C LEU A 356 -18.14 -3.86 -12.58
N LEU A 357 -19.00 -4.65 -13.21
CA LEU A 357 -19.12 -4.70 -14.67
C LEU A 357 -19.54 -3.34 -15.24
N ALA A 358 -20.61 -2.74 -14.73
CA ALA A 358 -21.09 -1.44 -15.17
C ALA A 358 -20.04 -0.33 -14.94
N ALA A 359 -19.36 -0.36 -13.81
CA ALA A 359 -18.29 0.58 -13.47
C ALA A 359 -17.09 0.47 -14.42
N THR A 360 -16.73 -0.74 -14.84
CA THR A 360 -15.67 -0.95 -15.85
C THR A 360 -16.03 -0.31 -17.19
N ILE A 361 -17.27 -0.50 -17.63
CA ILE A 361 -17.78 0.12 -18.87
C ILE A 361 -17.81 1.66 -18.73
N LEU A 362 -18.30 2.15 -17.59
CA LEU A 362 -18.41 3.58 -17.30
C LEU A 362 -17.03 4.26 -17.26
N SER A 363 -16.06 3.68 -16.55
CA SER A 363 -14.70 4.22 -16.44
C SER A 363 -14.05 4.42 -17.81
N ARG A 364 -14.19 3.43 -18.71
CA ARG A 364 -13.68 3.50 -20.08
C ARG A 364 -14.40 4.55 -20.94
N LYS A 365 -15.73 4.68 -20.78
CA LYS A 365 -16.53 5.66 -21.55
C LYS A 365 -16.26 7.11 -21.15
N LEU A 366 -16.01 7.35 -19.86
CA LEU A 366 -15.83 8.71 -19.34
C LEU A 366 -14.52 9.38 -19.78
N MET A 367 -13.46 8.62 -20.08
CA MET A 367 -12.21 9.19 -20.59
C MET A 367 -12.08 9.12 -22.13
N GLY A 368 -12.90 8.27 -22.76
CA GLY A 368 -12.65 7.93 -24.17
C GLY A 368 -11.39 7.08 -24.36
N PRO A 369 -11.08 6.64 -25.58
CA PRO A 369 -9.85 5.95 -25.87
C PRO A 369 -8.68 6.96 -25.82
N ILE A 370 -7.77 6.78 -24.84
CA ILE A 370 -6.51 7.53 -24.82
C ILE A 370 -5.53 6.76 -25.72
N PRO A 371 -4.91 7.40 -26.71
CA PRO A 371 -3.88 6.76 -27.53
C PRO A 371 -2.77 6.16 -26.65
N ASP A 372 -2.34 4.94 -26.93
CA ASP A 372 -1.29 4.25 -26.16
C ASP A 372 -0.01 5.09 -26.07
N ALA A 373 0.33 5.82 -27.11
CA ALA A 373 1.49 6.72 -27.16
C ALA A 373 1.47 7.82 -26.06
N LEU A 374 0.30 8.14 -25.49
CA LEU A 374 0.16 9.13 -24.41
C LEU A 374 0.18 8.50 -23.01
N THR A 375 0.04 7.18 -22.92
CA THR A 375 -0.08 6.47 -21.63
C THR A 375 1.14 5.62 -21.26
N ARG A 376 2.13 5.56 -22.15
CA ARG A 376 3.39 4.80 -21.94
C ARG A 376 4.58 5.58 -22.48
N TYR A 377 5.77 5.28 -22.00
CA TYR A 377 7.02 5.87 -22.47
C TYR A 377 7.75 5.00 -23.51
N GLY A 378 7.23 3.84 -23.86
CA GLY A 378 7.73 2.95 -24.87
C GLY A 378 6.90 1.66 -25.00
N ILE A 379 7.22 0.85 -26.00
CA ILE A 379 6.61 -0.45 -26.23
C ILE A 379 7.44 -1.50 -25.51
N ASP A 380 6.87 -2.24 -24.58
CA ASP A 380 7.59 -3.23 -23.75
C ASP A 380 8.40 -4.24 -24.56
N ALA A 381 7.89 -4.64 -25.72
CA ALA A 381 8.58 -5.55 -26.64
C ALA A 381 9.81 -4.95 -27.33
N GLU A 382 10.06 -3.64 -27.18
CA GLU A 382 11.16 -2.90 -27.80
C GLU A 382 12.11 -2.28 -26.77
N LEU A 383 11.76 -2.34 -25.48
CA LEU A 383 12.49 -1.70 -24.40
C LEU A 383 13.45 -2.68 -23.71
N CYS A 384 14.73 -2.39 -23.72
CA CYS A 384 15.69 -3.07 -22.82
C CYS A 384 15.63 -2.45 -21.41
N HIS A 385 14.50 -2.70 -20.74
CA HIS A 385 14.26 -2.23 -19.38
C HIS A 385 14.02 -3.43 -18.46
N SER A 386 14.91 -3.63 -17.49
CA SER A 386 14.94 -4.80 -16.59
C SER A 386 15.19 -6.16 -17.28
N HIS A 387 15.33 -6.17 -18.59
CA HIS A 387 15.70 -7.35 -19.42
C HIS A 387 16.29 -6.87 -20.75
N MET A 388 16.95 -7.80 -21.46
CA MET A 388 17.54 -7.50 -22.77
C MET A 388 16.60 -7.95 -23.89
N ILE A 389 16.49 -7.13 -24.94
CA ILE A 389 15.76 -7.44 -26.18
C ILE A 389 16.70 -7.17 -27.36
N GLY A 390 17.11 -8.22 -28.02
CA GLY A 390 18.09 -8.11 -29.11
C GLY A 390 19.40 -7.48 -28.62
N ASP A 391 19.91 -6.49 -29.36
CA ASP A 391 21.14 -5.76 -29.03
C ASP A 391 20.88 -4.39 -28.37
N CYS A 392 19.63 -4.07 -28.08
CA CYS A 392 19.19 -2.81 -27.45
C CYS A 392 19.62 -1.54 -28.21
N ILE A 393 19.78 -1.62 -29.52
CA ILE A 393 20.20 -0.50 -30.36
C ILE A 393 18.99 0.34 -30.79
N ARG A 394 19.17 1.66 -30.73
CA ARG A 394 18.26 2.71 -31.21
C ARG A 394 19.02 3.70 -32.08
N GLY A 395 18.30 4.51 -32.85
CA GLY A 395 18.88 5.49 -33.77
C GLY A 395 19.35 4.90 -35.09
N ASP A 396 20.46 5.40 -35.63
CA ASP A 396 20.97 4.97 -36.94
C ASP A 396 21.74 3.64 -36.82
N HIS A 397 21.09 2.53 -37.15
CA HIS A 397 21.68 1.18 -37.10
C HIS A 397 22.88 0.97 -38.00
N THR A 398 23.08 1.85 -39.01
CA THR A 398 24.20 1.77 -39.97
C THR A 398 25.44 2.52 -39.49
N ALA A 399 25.30 3.35 -38.46
CA ALA A 399 26.38 4.18 -37.94
C ALA A 399 27.49 3.34 -37.30
N GLN A 400 28.72 3.82 -37.38
CA GLN A 400 29.87 3.18 -36.71
C GLN A 400 29.98 3.57 -35.23
N ARG A 401 29.63 4.82 -34.89
CA ARG A 401 29.71 5.35 -33.56
C ARG A 401 28.57 4.81 -32.69
N THR A 402 28.91 4.39 -31.46
CA THR A 402 27.92 3.85 -30.52
C THR A 402 28.03 4.57 -29.17
N LEU A 403 26.95 5.23 -28.75
CA LEU A 403 26.81 5.79 -27.40
C LEU A 403 26.00 4.83 -26.51
N LEU A 404 26.39 4.74 -25.23
CA LEU A 404 25.73 3.88 -24.26
C LEU A 404 24.89 4.72 -23.31
N ILE A 405 23.56 4.53 -23.30
CA ILE A 405 22.64 5.16 -22.35
C ILE A 405 22.40 4.17 -21.21
N LEU A 406 22.74 4.59 -19.99
CA LEU A 406 22.54 3.82 -18.76
C LEU A 406 21.68 4.59 -17.76
N GLY A 407 20.83 3.90 -17.04
CA GLY A 407 20.04 4.51 -15.98
C GLY A 407 18.86 3.68 -15.55
N ASP A 408 17.91 4.34 -14.89
CA ASP A 408 16.65 3.74 -14.47
C ASP A 408 15.55 3.88 -15.54
N SER A 409 14.28 3.95 -15.14
CA SER A 409 13.17 4.19 -16.06
C SER A 409 13.25 5.54 -16.79
N HIS A 410 13.99 6.54 -16.24
CA HIS A 410 14.26 7.79 -16.94
C HIS A 410 15.25 7.62 -18.11
N ALA A 411 16.11 6.59 -18.09
CA ALA A 411 16.86 6.19 -19.29
C ALA A 411 15.96 5.42 -20.27
N ALA A 412 15.06 4.57 -19.78
CA ALA A 412 14.11 3.84 -20.63
C ALA A 412 13.20 4.78 -21.44
N GLN A 413 12.70 5.87 -20.88
CA GLN A 413 11.89 6.85 -21.60
C GLN A 413 12.61 7.56 -22.74
N LEU A 414 13.96 7.47 -22.80
CA LEU A 414 14.76 8.10 -23.85
C LEU A 414 14.88 7.25 -25.12
N ASN A 415 14.18 6.12 -25.26
CA ASN A 415 14.27 5.29 -26.46
C ASN A 415 13.91 6.06 -27.72
N TYR A 416 12.78 6.78 -27.74
CA TYR A 416 12.40 7.61 -28.90
C TYR A 416 13.25 8.88 -29.05
N PHE A 417 13.75 9.43 -27.95
CA PHE A 417 14.79 10.47 -27.98
C PHE A 417 16.04 9.94 -28.70
N ALA A 418 16.49 8.74 -28.37
CA ALA A 418 17.65 8.11 -28.97
C ALA A 418 17.46 7.84 -30.49
N ASP A 419 16.24 7.48 -30.89
CA ASP A 419 15.91 7.34 -32.32
C ASP A 419 16.00 8.69 -33.07
N MET A 420 15.38 9.73 -32.51
CA MET A 420 15.37 11.05 -33.11
C MET A 420 16.79 11.62 -33.25
N VAL A 421 17.52 11.67 -32.15
CA VAL A 421 18.89 12.21 -32.13
C VAL A 421 19.83 11.33 -32.93
N GLY A 422 19.76 9.98 -32.75
CA GLY A 422 20.66 9.04 -33.41
C GLY A 422 20.58 9.10 -34.94
N ASN A 423 19.37 9.18 -35.49
CA ASN A 423 19.16 9.32 -36.92
C ASN A 423 19.67 10.68 -37.43
N ALA A 424 19.50 11.76 -36.67
CA ALA A 424 19.94 13.10 -37.05
C ALA A 424 21.46 13.27 -37.07
N ILE A 425 22.19 12.65 -36.12
CA ILE A 425 23.65 12.78 -35.99
C ILE A 425 24.41 11.52 -36.42
N HIS A 426 23.78 10.58 -37.12
CA HIS A 426 24.36 9.34 -37.62
C HIS A 426 25.10 8.55 -36.53
N THR A 427 24.35 8.20 -35.41
CA THR A 427 24.90 7.56 -34.24
C THR A 427 23.95 6.48 -33.74
N ARG A 428 24.51 5.34 -33.32
CA ARG A 428 23.78 4.30 -32.60
C ARG A 428 23.73 4.62 -31.11
N PHE A 429 22.60 4.36 -30.49
CA PHE A 429 22.46 4.39 -29.04
C PHE A 429 22.12 3.00 -28.53
N ARG A 430 22.91 2.47 -27.59
CA ARG A 430 22.54 1.29 -26.82
C ARG A 430 21.92 1.74 -25.52
N VAL A 431 20.64 1.39 -25.28
CA VAL A 431 19.90 1.82 -24.10
C VAL A 431 19.72 0.63 -23.16
N ILE A 432 20.31 0.66 -21.97
CA ILE A 432 20.19 -0.39 -20.94
C ILE A 432 19.74 0.26 -19.65
N SER A 433 18.59 -0.20 -19.13
CA SER A 433 17.97 0.40 -17.96
C SER A 433 17.29 -0.65 -17.07
N SER A 434 17.02 -0.29 -15.79
CA SER A 434 16.24 -1.14 -14.89
C SER A 434 15.45 -0.29 -13.90
N SER A 435 14.31 -0.79 -13.46
CA SER A 435 13.41 -0.06 -12.55
C SER A 435 14.10 0.36 -11.25
N ASN A 436 14.06 1.65 -10.90
CA ASN A 436 14.68 2.24 -9.71
C ASN A 436 16.21 2.03 -9.58
N CYS A 437 16.89 1.60 -10.63
CA CYS A 437 18.26 1.20 -10.64
C CYS A 437 19.04 1.97 -11.71
N VAL A 438 19.91 2.88 -11.31
CA VAL A 438 20.91 3.43 -12.25
C VAL A 438 21.94 2.32 -12.50
N VAL A 439 22.00 1.86 -13.75
CA VAL A 439 22.75 0.65 -14.14
C VAL A 439 24.26 0.95 -14.21
N ILE A 440 24.86 1.25 -13.05
CA ILE A 440 26.30 1.46 -12.86
C ILE A 440 26.89 0.42 -11.91
N PRO A 441 28.18 0.09 -12.01
CA PRO A 441 28.84 -0.83 -11.09
C PRO A 441 28.68 -0.41 -9.63
N ASN A 442 28.46 -1.39 -8.74
CA ASN A 442 28.33 -1.22 -7.29
C ASN A 442 27.15 -0.30 -6.87
N PHE A 443 26.14 -0.15 -7.71
CA PHE A 443 24.90 0.51 -7.29
C PHE A 443 24.34 -0.14 -6.02
N ASP A 444 23.79 0.67 -5.10
CA ASP A 444 23.21 0.21 -3.81
C ASP A 444 21.88 -0.54 -3.99
N VAL A 445 21.99 -1.74 -4.58
CA VAL A 445 20.83 -2.56 -5.00
C VAL A 445 19.89 -2.89 -3.82
N ASP A 446 20.42 -2.97 -2.61
CA ASP A 446 19.61 -3.34 -1.43
C ASP A 446 18.65 -2.23 -1.00
N ARG A 447 18.84 -0.99 -1.46
CA ARG A 447 17.94 0.15 -1.23
C ARG A 447 16.65 0.06 -2.05
N ILE A 448 16.69 -0.55 -3.23
CA ILE A 448 15.51 -0.66 -4.06
C ILE A 448 14.62 -1.82 -3.63
N ALA A 449 13.35 -1.77 -4.03
CA ALA A 449 12.39 -2.81 -3.72
C ALA A 449 12.88 -4.19 -4.17
N GLU A 450 12.64 -5.21 -3.36
CA GLU A 450 13.14 -6.58 -3.56
C GLU A 450 12.87 -7.15 -4.95
N TRP A 451 11.66 -6.89 -5.49
CA TRP A 451 11.26 -7.39 -6.81
C TRP A 451 12.15 -6.88 -7.95
N GLY A 452 12.78 -5.71 -7.82
CA GLY A 452 13.66 -5.11 -8.84
C GLY A 452 15.14 -5.47 -8.69
N ARG A 453 15.55 -6.06 -7.55
CA ARG A 453 16.98 -6.29 -7.24
C ARG A 453 17.66 -7.26 -8.18
N ALA A 454 16.98 -8.37 -8.51
CA ALA A 454 17.54 -9.38 -9.41
C ALA A 454 17.76 -8.81 -10.82
N ASP A 455 16.78 -8.09 -11.34
CA ASP A 455 16.86 -7.45 -12.66
C ASP A 455 17.91 -6.34 -12.68
N CYS A 456 18.00 -5.53 -11.62
CA CYS A 456 19.04 -4.51 -11.47
C CYS A 456 20.44 -5.12 -11.54
N ARG A 457 20.73 -6.19 -10.77
CA ARG A 457 22.02 -6.90 -10.82
C ARG A 457 22.31 -7.46 -12.20
N ALA A 458 21.33 -8.07 -12.85
CA ALA A 458 21.48 -8.63 -14.20
C ALA A 458 21.80 -7.53 -15.23
N GLN A 459 21.11 -6.39 -15.18
CA GLN A 459 21.35 -5.28 -16.09
C GLN A 459 22.70 -4.58 -15.86
N ILE A 460 23.16 -4.49 -14.61
CA ILE A 460 24.50 -3.99 -14.29
C ILE A 460 25.58 -4.91 -14.91
N GLU A 461 25.44 -6.23 -14.77
CA GLU A 461 26.38 -7.18 -15.36
C GLU A 461 26.35 -7.11 -16.91
N GLU A 462 25.18 -6.93 -17.50
CA GLU A 462 25.06 -6.76 -18.95
C GLU A 462 25.72 -5.47 -19.42
N ALA A 463 25.43 -4.34 -18.76
CA ALA A 463 26.01 -3.03 -19.10
C ALA A 463 27.55 -3.02 -19.04
N LYS A 464 28.16 -3.76 -18.12
CA LYS A 464 29.63 -3.87 -18.03
C LYS A 464 30.27 -4.33 -19.33
N LYS A 465 29.62 -5.18 -20.12
CA LYS A 465 30.14 -5.69 -21.39
C LYS A 465 30.35 -4.58 -22.43
N TYR A 466 29.57 -3.52 -22.33
CA TYR A 466 29.55 -2.43 -23.31
C TYR A 466 30.21 -1.14 -22.79
N THR A 467 30.35 -1.00 -21.48
CA THR A 467 30.86 0.22 -20.84
C THR A 467 32.27 0.57 -21.31
N ALA A 468 33.15 -0.43 -21.49
CA ALA A 468 34.52 -0.18 -21.92
C ALA A 468 34.69 0.14 -23.42
N THR A 469 33.75 -0.27 -24.26
CA THR A 469 33.80 -0.17 -25.72
C THR A 469 32.95 0.95 -26.30
N ALA A 470 32.10 1.59 -25.49
CA ALA A 470 31.27 2.71 -25.94
C ALA A 470 32.10 3.96 -26.17
N ASP A 471 31.82 4.70 -27.24
CA ASP A 471 32.50 5.95 -27.60
C ASP A 471 32.26 7.05 -26.55
N ALA A 472 31.08 7.06 -25.93
CA ALA A 472 30.76 7.84 -24.75
C ALA A 472 29.58 7.22 -24.01
N ILE A 473 29.40 7.60 -22.75
CA ILE A 473 28.30 7.13 -21.89
C ILE A 473 27.36 8.30 -21.60
N ILE A 474 26.06 8.01 -21.61
CA ILE A 474 25.02 8.93 -21.17
C ILE A 474 24.34 8.31 -19.94
N LEU A 475 24.30 9.07 -18.84
CA LEU A 475 23.56 8.69 -17.65
C LEU A 475 22.26 9.46 -17.57
N ALA A 476 21.14 8.77 -17.33
CA ALA A 476 19.85 9.37 -17.09
C ALA A 476 19.13 8.64 -15.94
N GLY A 477 18.58 9.39 -15.00
CA GLY A 477 17.95 8.79 -13.83
C GLY A 477 16.97 9.74 -13.15
N MET A 478 16.14 9.17 -12.29
CA MET A 478 15.27 9.90 -11.38
C MET A 478 16.11 10.42 -10.20
N TRP A 479 16.84 11.50 -10.43
CA TRP A 479 17.82 12.02 -9.47
C TRP A 479 17.20 12.36 -8.11
N GLN A 480 15.95 12.83 -8.11
CA GLN A 480 15.20 13.09 -6.89
C GLN A 480 15.11 11.83 -5.99
N PHE A 481 14.93 10.65 -6.56
CA PHE A 481 14.93 9.39 -5.81
C PHE A 481 16.34 8.97 -5.38
N HIS A 482 17.33 9.14 -6.26
CA HIS A 482 18.69 8.62 -6.03
C HIS A 482 19.54 9.52 -5.12
N THR A 483 19.35 10.84 -5.11
CA THR A 483 20.16 11.77 -4.30
C THR A 483 19.86 11.71 -2.80
N SER A 484 18.88 10.92 -2.37
CA SER A 484 18.66 10.60 -0.96
C SER A 484 19.67 9.58 -0.40
N SER A 485 20.37 8.82 -1.27
CA SER A 485 21.37 7.83 -0.87
C SER A 485 22.79 8.38 -1.00
N THR A 486 23.51 8.45 0.12
CA THR A 486 24.94 8.80 0.15
C THR A 486 25.80 7.75 -0.52
N GLU A 487 25.42 6.46 -0.41
CA GLU A 487 26.10 5.35 -1.07
C GLU A 487 26.01 5.51 -2.60
N PHE A 488 24.81 5.77 -3.14
CA PHE A 488 24.64 6.04 -4.57
C PHE A 488 25.53 7.19 -5.04
N LEU A 489 25.53 8.31 -4.31
CA LEU A 489 26.37 9.47 -4.70
C LEU A 489 27.86 9.11 -4.72
N THR A 490 28.33 8.31 -3.78
CA THR A 490 29.71 7.79 -3.73
C THR A 490 30.01 6.90 -4.94
N GLN A 491 29.08 5.99 -5.31
CA GLN A 491 29.26 5.11 -6.46
C GLN A 491 29.20 5.87 -7.79
N LEU A 492 28.39 6.91 -7.89
CA LEU A 492 28.37 7.81 -9.05
C LEU A 492 29.73 8.51 -9.22
N GLU A 493 30.28 9.12 -8.17
CA GLU A 493 31.61 9.75 -8.22
C GLU A 493 32.70 8.76 -8.66
N ARG A 494 32.67 7.54 -8.11
CA ARG A 494 33.58 6.47 -8.49
C ARG A 494 33.44 6.10 -9.96
N PHE A 495 32.22 5.94 -10.45
CA PHE A 495 31.95 5.63 -11.85
C PHE A 495 32.53 6.70 -12.79
N LEU A 496 32.34 8.00 -12.47
CA LEU A 496 32.89 9.11 -13.23
C LEU A 496 34.43 9.12 -13.22
N SER A 497 35.05 8.83 -12.07
CA SER A 497 36.50 8.70 -11.94
C SER A 497 37.06 7.53 -12.75
N ASP A 498 36.40 6.37 -12.71
CA ASP A 498 36.78 5.18 -13.49
C ASP A 498 36.66 5.44 -15.02
N ALA A 499 35.63 6.16 -15.43
CA ALA A 499 35.49 6.61 -16.83
C ALA A 499 36.61 7.58 -17.24
N SER A 500 37.00 8.51 -16.34
CA SER A 500 38.14 9.42 -16.57
C SER A 500 39.45 8.66 -16.79
N ALA A 501 39.72 7.66 -15.96
CA ALA A 501 40.91 6.81 -16.11
C ALA A 501 40.94 6.10 -17.48
N ARG A 502 39.79 5.78 -18.07
CA ARG A 502 39.66 5.20 -19.41
C ARG A 502 39.62 6.26 -20.51
N LYS A 503 39.78 7.55 -20.20
CA LYS A 503 39.62 8.69 -21.14
C LYS A 503 38.25 8.73 -21.84
N GLN A 504 37.24 8.22 -21.18
CA GLN A 504 35.87 8.09 -21.69
C GLN A 504 35.03 9.29 -21.26
N ARG A 505 34.30 9.89 -22.19
CA ARG A 505 33.39 10.99 -21.91
C ARG A 505 32.09 10.46 -21.32
N VAL A 506 31.57 11.17 -20.31
CA VAL A 506 30.28 10.88 -19.70
C VAL A 506 29.39 12.12 -19.78
N LEU A 507 28.20 11.96 -20.34
CA LEU A 507 27.16 12.97 -20.33
C LEU A 507 26.11 12.58 -19.31
N VAL A 508 25.82 13.44 -18.34
CA VAL A 508 24.77 13.21 -17.34
C VAL A 508 23.60 14.11 -17.67
N LEU A 509 22.47 13.53 -18.05
CA LEU A 509 21.26 14.28 -18.35
C LEU A 509 20.57 14.70 -17.06
N ALA A 510 20.10 15.95 -17.01
CA ALA A 510 19.19 16.39 -15.96
C ALA A 510 17.91 15.55 -15.96
N GLN A 511 17.40 15.26 -14.79
CA GLN A 511 16.04 14.73 -14.66
C GLN A 511 15.06 15.74 -15.27
N VAL A 512 14.16 15.24 -16.11
CA VAL A 512 13.07 16.06 -16.67
C VAL A 512 12.19 16.64 -15.56
N PRO A 513 11.53 17.79 -15.76
CA PRO A 513 10.65 18.39 -14.78
C PRO A 513 9.61 17.36 -14.27
N MET A 514 9.48 17.25 -12.95
CA MET A 514 8.58 16.30 -12.32
C MET A 514 7.31 16.99 -11.82
N LEU A 515 6.16 16.39 -12.09
CA LEU A 515 4.86 16.87 -11.66
C LEU A 515 4.53 16.32 -10.25
N ALA A 516 3.81 17.08 -9.47
CA ALA A 516 3.32 16.62 -8.17
C ALA A 516 2.18 15.60 -8.31
N THR A 517 1.45 15.63 -9.46
CA THR A 517 0.29 14.76 -9.71
C THR A 517 0.35 14.22 -11.14
N ASN A 518 -0.14 13.00 -11.33
CA ASN A 518 -0.29 12.42 -12.66
C ASN A 518 -1.24 13.30 -13.52
N PRO A 519 -0.79 13.80 -14.69
CA PRO A 519 -1.57 14.72 -15.51
C PRO A 519 -2.87 14.13 -16.06
N LEU A 520 -2.94 12.81 -16.25
CA LEU A 520 -4.20 12.14 -16.64
C LEU A 520 -5.26 12.24 -15.54
N ARG A 521 -4.85 12.23 -14.26
CA ARG A 521 -5.78 12.43 -13.12
C ARG A 521 -6.31 13.86 -13.11
N ILE A 522 -5.44 14.84 -13.36
CA ILE A 522 -5.84 16.25 -13.47
C ILE A 522 -6.81 16.44 -14.63
N GLN A 523 -6.50 15.89 -15.80
CA GLN A 523 -7.39 15.94 -16.96
C GLN A 523 -8.75 15.33 -16.64
N ARG A 524 -8.77 14.15 -15.99
CA ARG A 524 -10.01 13.49 -15.54
C ARG A 524 -10.82 14.38 -14.59
N ALA A 525 -10.17 14.93 -13.58
CA ALA A 525 -10.80 15.80 -12.58
C ALA A 525 -11.39 17.07 -13.23
N ASN A 526 -10.65 17.66 -14.19
CA ASN A 526 -11.08 18.86 -14.91
C ASN A 526 -12.27 18.59 -15.84
N HIS A 527 -12.34 17.41 -16.46
CA HIS A 527 -13.53 16.97 -17.20
C HIS A 527 -14.77 16.86 -16.30
N MET A 528 -14.60 16.66 -15.00
CA MET A 528 -15.68 16.66 -14.01
C MET A 528 -15.94 18.04 -13.38
N GLY A 529 -15.29 19.10 -13.84
CA GLY A 529 -15.46 20.46 -13.34
C GLY A 529 -14.73 20.77 -12.02
N LEU A 530 -13.74 19.97 -11.62
CA LEU A 530 -12.99 20.19 -10.38
C LEU A 530 -11.87 21.25 -10.48
N HIS A 531 -11.58 21.74 -11.69
CA HIS A 531 -10.59 22.81 -11.97
C HIS A 531 -9.24 22.63 -11.27
N MET A 532 -8.69 21.41 -11.30
CA MET A 532 -7.38 21.12 -10.74
C MET A 532 -6.27 21.72 -11.61
N THR A 533 -5.24 22.28 -10.97
CA THR A 533 -4.07 22.84 -11.63
C THR A 533 -2.88 21.90 -11.54
N VAL A 534 -2.04 21.93 -12.54
CA VAL A 534 -0.76 21.22 -12.53
C VAL A 534 0.21 21.96 -11.60
N SER A 535 0.85 21.23 -10.72
CA SER A 535 1.95 21.73 -9.87
C SER A 535 3.19 20.88 -10.07
N MET A 536 4.36 21.52 -9.94
CA MET A 536 5.65 20.86 -10.02
C MET A 536 5.99 20.21 -8.67
N HIS A 537 6.65 19.06 -8.72
CA HIS A 537 7.24 18.47 -7.51
C HIS A 537 8.44 19.34 -7.05
N PRO A 538 8.53 19.74 -5.78
CA PRO A 538 9.52 20.73 -5.36
C PRO A 538 10.97 20.26 -5.40
N GLU A 539 11.22 18.95 -5.30
CA GLU A 539 12.57 18.41 -5.06
C GLU A 539 13.37 18.05 -6.31
N TRP A 540 12.75 17.93 -7.50
CA TRP A 540 13.46 17.48 -8.71
C TRP A 540 14.59 18.45 -9.13
N ALA A 541 14.36 19.76 -9.02
CA ALA A 541 15.34 20.77 -9.38
C ALA A 541 16.55 20.77 -8.43
N SER A 542 16.31 20.65 -7.12
CA SER A 542 17.38 20.56 -6.13
C SER A 542 18.22 19.30 -6.27
N ALA A 543 17.59 18.17 -6.69
CA ALA A 543 18.31 16.96 -7.02
C ALA A 543 19.20 17.11 -8.24
N ASN A 544 18.73 17.80 -9.30
CA ASN A 544 19.55 18.14 -10.46
C ASN A 544 20.78 18.96 -10.07
N GLU A 545 20.64 19.96 -9.20
CA GLU A 545 21.78 20.78 -8.74
C GLU A 545 22.79 19.95 -7.94
N LYS A 546 22.34 18.96 -7.11
CA LYS A 546 23.26 18.04 -6.42
C LYS A 546 24.07 17.21 -7.40
N ILE A 547 23.44 16.62 -8.40
CA ILE A 547 24.14 15.82 -9.43
C ILE A 547 25.08 16.70 -10.24
N LYS A 548 24.66 17.88 -10.65
CA LYS A 548 25.49 18.87 -11.38
C LYS A 548 26.74 19.23 -10.60
N ALA A 549 26.63 19.43 -9.28
CA ALA A 549 27.79 19.72 -8.43
C ALA A 549 28.78 18.56 -8.36
N ILE A 550 28.32 17.31 -8.42
CA ILE A 550 29.19 16.13 -8.49
C ILE A 550 29.89 16.08 -9.85
N VAL A 551 29.12 16.18 -10.94
CA VAL A 551 29.65 16.12 -12.32
C VAL A 551 30.70 17.20 -12.58
N ALA A 552 30.51 18.40 -12.03
CA ALA A 552 31.46 19.52 -12.20
C ALA A 552 32.86 19.27 -11.58
N ARG A 553 33.06 18.21 -10.80
CA ARG A 553 34.37 17.82 -10.23
C ARG A 553 35.19 16.94 -11.19
N HIS A 554 34.62 16.56 -12.34
CA HIS A 554 35.19 15.60 -13.28
C HIS A 554 35.31 16.18 -14.68
N ASP A 555 36.52 16.42 -15.19
CA ASP A 555 36.79 17.04 -16.50
C ASP A 555 36.28 16.20 -17.71
N ASN A 556 36.09 14.89 -17.51
CA ASN A 556 35.55 13.98 -18.52
C ASN A 556 34.03 13.92 -18.53
N ALA A 557 33.34 14.60 -17.60
CA ALA A 557 31.91 14.54 -17.43
C ALA A 557 31.26 15.92 -17.72
N THR A 558 30.10 15.89 -18.33
CA THR A 558 29.30 17.10 -18.63
C THR A 558 27.87 16.89 -18.15
N PHE A 559 27.35 17.85 -17.39
CA PHE A 559 25.92 17.86 -17.02
C PHE A 559 25.14 18.63 -18.09
N LEU A 560 24.16 17.98 -18.71
CA LEU A 560 23.31 18.59 -19.75
C LEU A 560 21.90 18.77 -19.18
N ASP A 561 21.49 20.01 -19.02
CA ASP A 561 20.14 20.38 -18.60
C ASP A 561 19.36 20.97 -19.77
N LEU A 562 18.35 20.25 -20.22
CA LEU A 562 17.42 20.66 -21.27
C LEU A 562 16.05 21.03 -20.72
N SER A 563 15.88 21.15 -19.39
CA SER A 563 14.61 21.49 -18.75
C SER A 563 14.10 22.89 -19.08
N GLY A 564 15.00 23.80 -19.48
CA GLY A 564 14.68 25.16 -19.95
C GLY A 564 14.25 25.25 -21.41
N THR A 565 14.17 24.16 -22.15
CA THR A 565 13.78 24.15 -23.57
C THR A 565 12.26 24.38 -23.74
N PRO A 566 11.80 24.82 -24.93
CA PRO A 566 10.39 25.05 -25.20
C PRO A 566 9.47 23.87 -24.93
N VAL A 567 9.98 22.63 -25.01
CA VAL A 567 9.21 21.42 -24.69
C VAL A 567 8.65 21.44 -23.27
N PHE A 568 9.39 22.01 -22.31
CA PHE A 568 9.00 22.05 -20.89
C PHE A 568 8.45 23.40 -20.43
N ALA A 569 8.26 24.37 -21.35
CA ALA A 569 7.75 25.69 -20.98
C ALA A 569 6.32 25.68 -20.42
N HIS A 570 5.50 24.70 -20.83
CA HIS A 570 4.09 24.58 -20.46
C HIS A 570 3.71 23.15 -20.05
N VAL A 571 4.55 22.52 -19.21
CA VAL A 571 4.25 21.16 -18.71
C VAL A 571 2.86 21.06 -18.08
N PRO A 572 2.12 19.98 -18.32
CA PRO A 572 2.51 18.75 -19.01
C PRO A 572 2.23 18.72 -20.53
N MET A 573 1.99 19.86 -21.15
CA MET A 573 1.58 19.98 -22.56
C MET A 573 2.69 20.60 -23.40
N PHE A 574 2.85 20.08 -24.61
CA PHE A 574 3.65 20.71 -25.66
C PHE A 574 2.84 20.73 -26.96
N ASN A 575 2.71 21.90 -27.57
CA ASN A 575 1.89 22.13 -28.79
C ASN A 575 0.47 21.55 -28.66
N GLY A 576 -0.16 21.71 -27.46
CA GLY A 576 -1.51 21.22 -27.19
C GLY A 576 -1.62 19.70 -26.94
N THR A 577 -0.51 18.96 -26.98
CA THR A 577 -0.47 17.51 -26.76
C THR A 577 0.18 17.19 -25.42
N LEU A 578 -0.37 16.22 -24.70
CA LEU A 578 0.19 15.71 -23.45
C LEU A 578 1.52 15.00 -23.71
N ILE A 579 2.59 15.40 -23.01
CA ILE A 579 3.94 14.83 -23.18
C ILE A 579 4.40 13.95 -22.01
N TYR A 580 3.55 13.72 -21.00
CA TYR A 580 3.85 12.87 -19.85
C TYR A 580 2.89 11.67 -19.80
N SER A 581 3.41 10.49 -19.48
CA SER A 581 2.63 9.26 -19.21
C SER A 581 2.15 9.16 -17.77
N ASP A 582 2.90 9.77 -16.85
CA ASP A 582 2.62 9.85 -15.41
C ASP A 582 3.23 11.15 -14.82
N SER A 583 3.48 11.21 -13.52
CA SER A 583 4.04 12.42 -12.88
C SER A 583 5.52 12.68 -13.19
N SER A 584 6.29 11.68 -13.64
CA SER A 584 7.75 11.76 -13.77
C SER A 584 8.30 11.32 -15.13
N HIS A 585 7.51 10.59 -15.91
CA HIS A 585 7.96 10.04 -17.20
C HIS A 585 7.31 10.75 -18.38
N LEU A 586 8.14 11.08 -19.35
CA LEU A 586 7.67 11.48 -20.67
C LEU A 586 6.96 10.29 -21.34
N ASN A 587 5.90 10.55 -22.08
CA ASN A 587 5.30 9.56 -22.96
C ASN A 587 6.05 9.48 -24.30
N GLU A 588 5.60 8.64 -25.24
CA GLU A 588 6.25 8.50 -26.54
C GLU A 588 6.36 9.82 -27.30
N VAL A 589 5.31 10.67 -27.22
CA VAL A 589 5.29 11.98 -27.87
C VAL A 589 6.29 12.93 -27.21
N GLY A 590 6.31 12.95 -25.88
CA GLY A 590 7.26 13.76 -25.10
C GLY A 590 8.71 13.34 -25.31
N SER A 591 8.98 12.04 -25.39
CA SER A 591 10.33 11.52 -25.68
C SER A 591 10.83 11.95 -27.06
N LYS A 592 9.98 11.91 -28.09
CA LYS A 592 10.31 12.41 -29.44
C LYS A 592 10.56 13.91 -29.45
N ALA A 593 9.64 14.69 -28.88
CA ALA A 593 9.77 16.15 -28.79
C ALA A 593 11.05 16.56 -28.02
N TYR A 594 11.40 15.82 -26.98
CA TYR A 594 12.64 16.03 -26.21
C TYR A 594 13.89 15.75 -27.09
N GLY A 595 13.82 14.72 -27.95
CA GLY A 595 14.87 14.43 -28.93
C GLY A 595 15.03 15.53 -29.96
N GLU A 596 13.93 16.09 -30.51
CA GLU A 596 13.95 17.17 -31.50
C GLU A 596 14.69 18.42 -31.00
N VAL A 597 14.48 18.83 -29.75
CA VAL A 597 15.16 20.02 -29.18
C VAL A 597 16.61 19.75 -28.76
N ALA A 598 17.02 18.49 -28.69
CA ALA A 598 18.39 18.08 -28.40
C ALA A 598 19.27 17.96 -29.66
N ILE A 599 18.67 18.02 -30.87
CA ILE A 599 19.40 18.04 -32.15
C ILE A 599 20.03 19.43 -32.32
N PRO A 600 21.36 19.52 -32.56
CA PRO A 600 22.08 20.78 -32.72
C PRO A 600 21.57 21.69 -33.84
#